data_33ae88f49a6ec289549c4aa93907243b
#
_entry.id   33ae88f49a6ec289549c4aa93907243b
#
_cell.length_a   1.000
_cell.length_b   1.000
_cell.length_c   1.000
_cell.angle_alpha   90.00
_cell.angle_beta   90.00
_cell.angle_gamma   90.00
#
_symmetry.space_group_name_H-M   'P 1'
#
loop_
_entity.id
_entity.type
_entity.pdbx_description
1 polymer ?
#
loop_
_entity_poly.entity_id
_entity_poly.type
_entity_poly.pdbx_seq_one_letter_code
_entity_poly.pdbx_strand_id
1 'polypeptide(L)'
;MMLTLVYLFDVQRANIWRAISHMQSDRARLKGHPDVEFFKLLGTGTGETFTPRDANMYRWGMLVTIQESKVDQFDSGPIITGWRKFAENEMRLTLTPIAAHGSWSGKQPFEIQPNFQWDGAVVAITRATITWRKNFMFWRAVPPVISSLRNSPGLEMAIGIGEAPIGLQGTLSIWRDAQSIRAFAYKDPAHAAVITETAKQGWYRDELFARFALIQKRGNISTD
;
A
#
# COMPACT_ATOMS: atom_id res chain seq x y z
N MET A 1 -5.25 8.66 19.27
CA MET A 1 -5.41 8.86 17.82
C MET A 1 -5.27 7.51 17.14
N MET A 2 -6.01 7.28 16.02
CA MET A 2 -5.80 6.10 15.18
C MET A 2 -4.67 6.34 14.20
N LEU A 3 -3.73 5.42 14.13
CA LEU A 3 -2.62 5.43 13.17
C LEU A 3 -2.73 4.26 12.20
N THR A 4 -2.14 4.42 11.05
CA THR A 4 -1.94 3.33 10.09
C THR A 4 -0.46 2.98 10.05
N LEU A 5 -0.13 1.72 10.33
CA LEU A 5 1.23 1.20 10.19
C LEU A 5 1.31 0.39 8.91
N VAL A 6 2.36 0.63 8.14
CA VAL A 6 2.71 -0.23 7.01
C VAL A 6 4.07 -0.82 7.27
N TYR A 7 4.15 -2.14 7.26
CA TYR A 7 5.39 -2.89 7.31
C TYR A 7 5.68 -3.49 5.95
N LEU A 8 6.93 -3.42 5.53
CA LEU A 8 7.45 -4.14 4.37
C LEU A 8 8.68 -4.92 4.84
N PHE A 9 8.73 -6.19 4.48
CA PHE A 9 9.78 -7.13 4.85
C PHE A 9 10.39 -7.72 3.59
N ASP A 10 11.69 -7.55 3.38
CA ASP A 10 12.44 -8.27 2.36
C ASP A 10 12.93 -9.60 2.93
N VAL A 11 12.82 -10.68 2.16
CA VAL A 11 13.18 -12.02 2.57
C VAL A 11 14.06 -12.71 1.53
N GLN A 12 14.99 -13.55 1.97
CA GLN A 12 15.79 -14.38 1.08
C GLN A 12 14.95 -15.45 0.39
N ARG A 13 15.45 -15.91 -0.75
CA ARG A 13 14.81 -16.99 -1.51
C ARG A 13 14.52 -18.24 -0.68
N ALA A 14 15.42 -18.58 0.21
CA ALA A 14 15.26 -19.72 1.12
C ALA A 14 14.09 -19.56 2.10
N ASN A 15 13.67 -18.33 2.38
CA ASN A 15 12.61 -18.01 3.34
C ASN A 15 11.23 -17.73 2.70
N ILE A 16 11.08 -17.82 1.38
CA ILE A 16 9.81 -17.53 0.69
C ILE A 16 8.65 -18.39 1.26
N TRP A 17 8.86 -19.69 1.41
CA TRP A 17 7.83 -20.60 1.97
C TRP A 17 7.47 -20.25 3.41
N ARG A 18 8.47 -19.80 4.18
CA ARG A 18 8.26 -19.30 5.55
C ARG A 18 7.42 -18.02 5.53
N ALA A 19 7.69 -17.09 4.63
CA ALA A 19 6.90 -15.88 4.46
C ALA A 19 5.44 -16.19 4.08
N ILE A 20 5.20 -17.10 3.14
CA ILE A 20 3.86 -17.56 2.77
C ILE A 20 3.12 -18.16 3.98
N SER A 21 3.79 -19.01 4.77
CA SER A 21 3.23 -19.59 5.98
C SER A 21 2.88 -18.53 7.03
N HIS A 22 3.76 -17.51 7.20
CA HIS A 22 3.50 -16.37 8.09
C HIS A 22 2.30 -15.55 7.62
N MET A 23 2.17 -15.26 6.32
CA MET A 23 1.01 -14.56 5.77
C MET A 23 -0.30 -15.27 6.13
N GLN A 24 -0.32 -16.61 6.08
CA GLN A 24 -1.51 -17.37 6.42
C GLN A 24 -1.81 -17.40 7.93
N SER A 25 -0.80 -17.66 8.76
CA SER A 25 -0.95 -17.72 10.22
C SER A 25 -1.27 -16.36 10.81
N ASP A 26 -0.65 -15.31 10.32
CA ASP A 26 -0.85 -13.95 10.81
C ASP A 26 -2.22 -13.38 10.44
N ARG A 27 -2.85 -13.88 9.36
CA ARG A 27 -4.26 -13.55 9.07
C ARG A 27 -5.18 -13.92 10.22
N ALA A 28 -5.01 -15.11 10.80
CA ALA A 28 -5.81 -15.55 11.95
C ALA A 28 -5.49 -14.73 13.20
N ARG A 29 -4.21 -14.48 13.46
CA ARG A 29 -3.75 -13.69 14.62
C ARG A 29 -4.24 -12.24 14.57
N LEU A 30 -4.16 -11.59 13.39
CA LEU A 30 -4.61 -10.23 13.22
C LEU A 30 -6.14 -10.11 13.31
N LYS A 31 -6.88 -11.09 12.79
CA LYS A 31 -8.36 -11.12 12.90
C LYS A 31 -8.84 -11.15 14.35
N GLY A 32 -8.09 -11.80 15.23
CA GLY A 32 -8.39 -11.88 16.66
C GLY A 32 -7.62 -10.89 17.54
N HIS A 33 -6.85 -9.98 16.96
CA HIS A 33 -6.01 -9.08 17.73
C HIS A 33 -6.84 -7.95 18.35
N PRO A 34 -6.81 -7.77 19.70
CA PRO A 34 -7.72 -6.84 20.40
C PRO A 34 -7.49 -5.37 20.04
N ASP A 35 -6.27 -5.00 19.64
CA ASP A 35 -5.86 -3.62 19.38
C ASP A 35 -5.86 -3.27 17.88
N VAL A 36 -6.13 -4.22 16.96
CA VAL A 36 -6.12 -4.00 15.51
C VAL A 36 -7.55 -3.87 14.99
N GLU A 37 -7.91 -2.69 14.51
CA GLU A 37 -9.25 -2.43 13.98
C GLU A 37 -9.41 -2.88 12.51
N PHE A 38 -8.35 -2.69 11.74
CA PHE A 38 -8.31 -3.10 10.35
C PHE A 38 -6.92 -3.59 10.00
N PHE A 39 -6.85 -4.58 9.11
CA PHE A 39 -5.57 -5.05 8.59
C PHE A 39 -5.70 -5.56 7.16
N LYS A 40 -4.58 -5.51 6.46
CA LYS A 40 -4.35 -6.19 5.20
C LYS A 40 -2.95 -6.78 5.17
N LEU A 41 -2.88 -8.02 4.73
CA LEU A 41 -1.63 -8.68 4.38
C LEU A 41 -1.43 -8.52 2.88
N LEU A 42 -0.25 -8.06 2.47
CA LEU A 42 0.00 -7.59 1.13
C LEU A 42 1.15 -8.37 0.47
N GLY A 43 0.89 -8.93 -0.69
CA GLY A 43 1.93 -9.19 -1.66
C GLY A 43 2.40 -7.88 -2.25
N THR A 44 3.63 -7.84 -2.74
CA THR A 44 4.20 -6.66 -3.39
C THR A 44 4.68 -6.96 -4.80
N GLY A 45 5.03 -5.92 -5.52
CA GLY A 45 5.62 -6.04 -6.85
C GLY A 45 6.14 -4.71 -7.37
N THR A 46 6.71 -4.73 -8.58
CA THR A 46 7.21 -3.53 -9.22
C THR A 46 6.10 -2.53 -9.54
N GLY A 47 4.88 -3.02 -9.71
CA GLY A 47 3.72 -2.19 -10.08
C GLY A 47 3.80 -1.64 -11.50
N GLU A 48 4.57 -2.26 -12.40
CA GLU A 48 4.77 -1.78 -13.77
C GLU A 48 3.60 -2.13 -14.69
N THR A 49 3.14 -3.36 -14.64
CA THR A 49 2.08 -3.87 -15.53
C THR A 49 0.86 -4.35 -14.78
N PHE A 50 0.95 -4.52 -13.46
CA PHE A 50 -0.06 -5.14 -12.60
C PHE A 50 -0.43 -6.57 -13.02
N THR A 51 0.40 -7.20 -13.83
CA THR A 51 0.25 -8.60 -14.20
C THR A 51 0.88 -9.51 -13.13
N PRO A 52 0.58 -10.82 -13.13
CA PRO A 52 1.25 -11.77 -12.23
C PRO A 52 2.79 -11.78 -12.32
N ARG A 53 3.36 -11.30 -13.45
CA ARG A 53 4.81 -11.21 -13.64
C ARG A 53 5.47 -10.12 -12.80
N ASP A 54 4.72 -9.13 -12.37
CA ASP A 54 5.20 -8.04 -11.50
C ASP A 54 5.37 -8.46 -10.04
N ALA A 55 4.85 -9.61 -9.65
CA ALA A 55 4.86 -10.04 -8.25
C ALA A 55 6.31 -10.23 -7.76
N ASN A 56 6.63 -9.57 -6.66
CA ASN A 56 7.91 -9.74 -5.96
C ASN A 56 7.72 -10.70 -4.78
N MET A 57 8.16 -11.94 -4.97
CA MET A 57 8.08 -12.98 -3.94
C MET A 57 9.11 -12.81 -2.80
N TYR A 58 10.01 -11.85 -2.93
CA TYR A 58 11.03 -11.53 -1.93
C TYR A 58 10.63 -10.38 -1.01
N ARG A 59 9.48 -9.74 -1.27
CA ARG A 59 8.97 -8.64 -0.45
C ARG A 59 7.50 -8.86 -0.08
N TRP A 60 7.21 -8.75 1.20
CA TRP A 60 5.88 -8.96 1.78
C TRP A 60 5.48 -7.76 2.61
N GLY A 61 4.20 -7.44 2.61
CA GLY A 61 3.68 -6.28 3.30
C GLY A 61 2.59 -6.60 4.31
N MET A 62 2.43 -5.70 5.26
CA MET A 62 1.33 -5.69 6.22
C MET A 62 0.89 -4.25 6.45
N LEU A 63 -0.41 -4.01 6.39
CA LEU A 63 -1.01 -2.75 6.80
C LEU A 63 -1.95 -3.04 7.98
N VAL A 64 -1.84 -2.24 9.04
CA VAL A 64 -2.75 -2.30 10.20
C VAL A 64 -3.18 -0.90 10.61
N THR A 65 -4.43 -0.74 11.06
CA THR A 65 -4.90 0.45 11.79
C THR A 65 -4.99 0.12 13.27
N ILE A 66 -4.42 0.98 14.09
CA ILE A 66 -4.21 0.74 15.51
C ILE A 66 -4.20 2.06 16.29
N GLN A 67 -4.56 2.04 17.57
CA GLN A 67 -4.40 3.20 18.44
C GLN A 67 -2.92 3.53 18.66
N GLU A 68 -2.59 4.81 18.65
CA GLU A 68 -1.22 5.30 18.85
C GLU A 68 -0.55 4.73 20.10
N SER A 69 -1.27 4.66 21.22
CA SER A 69 -0.77 4.13 22.50
C SER A 69 -0.43 2.63 22.46
N LYS A 70 -0.84 1.92 21.39
CA LYS A 70 -0.62 0.48 21.20
C LYS A 70 0.47 0.15 20.18
N VAL A 71 1.03 1.15 19.52
CA VAL A 71 2.02 0.96 18.45
C VAL A 71 3.24 0.20 18.93
N ASP A 72 3.84 0.61 20.04
CA ASP A 72 5.07 -0.04 20.54
C ASP A 72 4.82 -1.48 21.03
N GLN A 73 3.65 -1.73 21.63
CA GLN A 73 3.25 -3.06 22.04
C GLN A 73 3.06 -3.98 20.82
N PHE A 74 2.44 -3.49 19.75
CA PHE A 74 2.26 -4.24 18.51
C PHE A 74 3.60 -4.47 17.80
N ASP A 75 4.45 -3.45 17.70
CA ASP A 75 5.77 -3.50 17.06
C ASP A 75 6.72 -4.51 17.73
N SER A 76 6.64 -4.65 19.04
CA SER A 76 7.39 -5.65 19.83
C SER A 76 6.66 -6.99 19.97
N GLY A 77 5.44 -7.10 19.46
CA GLY A 77 4.59 -8.27 19.56
C GLY A 77 5.03 -9.45 18.69
N PRO A 78 4.43 -10.64 18.90
CA PRO A 78 4.87 -11.89 18.27
C PRO A 78 4.68 -11.91 16.75
N ILE A 79 3.76 -11.12 16.19
CA ILE A 79 3.56 -11.03 14.75
C ILE A 79 4.79 -10.40 14.11
N ILE A 80 5.15 -9.18 14.52
CA ILE A 80 6.26 -8.43 13.93
C ILE A 80 7.62 -9.07 14.25
N THR A 81 7.83 -9.48 15.49
CA THR A 81 9.07 -10.19 15.85
C THR A 81 9.23 -11.53 15.15
N GLY A 82 8.13 -12.17 14.77
CA GLY A 82 8.12 -13.36 13.93
C GLY A 82 8.74 -13.13 12.56
N TRP A 83 8.37 -12.02 11.89
CA TRP A 83 8.94 -11.60 10.61
C TRP A 83 10.42 -11.22 10.74
N ARG A 84 10.79 -10.45 11.76
CA ARG A 84 12.17 -10.01 12.03
C ARG A 84 13.17 -11.16 12.19
N LYS A 85 12.71 -12.37 12.54
CA LYS A 85 13.58 -13.56 12.66
C LYS A 85 14.17 -14.05 11.34
N PHE A 86 13.58 -13.66 10.20
CA PHE A 86 14.02 -14.16 8.89
C PHE A 86 13.96 -13.11 7.77
N ALA A 87 13.47 -11.92 8.05
CA ALA A 87 13.59 -10.78 7.16
C ALA A 87 15.03 -10.27 7.12
N GLU A 88 15.51 -9.91 5.92
CA GLU A 88 16.79 -9.24 5.73
C GLU A 88 16.69 -7.75 5.97
N ASN A 89 15.61 -7.16 5.47
CA ASN A 89 15.32 -5.75 5.63
C ASN A 89 13.88 -5.57 6.12
N GLU A 90 13.68 -4.50 6.86
CA GLU A 90 12.37 -4.06 7.31
C GLU A 90 12.22 -2.57 7.04
N MET A 91 11.09 -2.17 6.51
CA MET A 91 10.67 -0.77 6.52
C MET A 91 9.32 -0.66 7.22
N ARG A 92 9.23 0.22 8.22
CA ARG A 92 7.97 0.60 8.88
C ARG A 92 7.63 2.04 8.58
N LEU A 93 6.43 2.27 8.09
CA LEU A 93 5.83 3.60 7.94
C LEU A 93 4.76 3.78 9.03
N THR A 94 4.83 4.87 9.76
CA THR A 94 3.80 5.31 10.71
C THR A 94 3.06 6.48 10.08
N LEU A 95 1.76 6.32 9.87
CA LEU A 95 0.96 7.16 9.00
C LEU A 95 -0.27 7.69 9.73
N THR A 96 -0.60 8.98 9.52
CA THR A 96 -1.87 9.59 9.93
C THR A 96 -2.73 9.86 8.70
N PRO A 97 -3.97 9.35 8.62
CA PRO A 97 -4.84 9.62 7.48
C PRO A 97 -5.19 11.10 7.37
N ILE A 98 -5.00 11.70 6.18
CA ILE A 98 -5.33 13.10 5.86
C ILE A 98 -6.42 13.23 4.81
N ALA A 99 -6.61 12.22 3.97
CA ALA A 99 -7.73 12.14 3.05
C ALA A 99 -7.99 10.67 2.70
N ALA A 100 -9.25 10.28 2.61
CA ALA A 100 -9.65 8.97 2.11
C ALA A 100 -10.97 9.07 1.36
N HIS A 101 -11.06 8.35 0.25
CA HIS A 101 -12.28 8.22 -0.55
C HIS A 101 -12.43 6.77 -1.00
N GLY A 102 -13.66 6.27 -0.99
CA GLY A 102 -13.95 4.90 -1.34
C GLY A 102 -13.87 3.92 -0.17
N SER A 103 -13.68 2.64 -0.46
CA SER A 103 -13.68 1.58 0.54
C SER A 103 -12.61 0.53 0.27
N TRP A 104 -12.26 -0.23 1.31
CA TRP A 104 -11.42 -1.41 1.20
C TRP A 104 -12.16 -2.61 1.78
N SER A 105 -12.58 -3.52 0.91
CA SER A 105 -13.44 -4.65 1.27
C SER A 105 -14.74 -4.20 1.96
N GLY A 106 -15.39 -3.16 1.42
CA GLY A 106 -16.63 -2.60 1.92
C GLY A 106 -16.52 -1.80 3.23
N LYS A 107 -15.29 -1.51 3.70
CA LYS A 107 -15.03 -0.72 4.91
C LYS A 107 -14.33 0.59 4.55
N GLN A 108 -14.54 1.62 5.35
CA GLN A 108 -13.74 2.84 5.35
C GLN A 108 -12.78 2.78 6.55
N PRO A 109 -11.54 2.26 6.36
CA PRO A 109 -10.68 1.92 7.49
C PRO A 109 -9.87 3.08 8.06
N PHE A 110 -9.94 4.25 7.44
CA PHE A 110 -9.09 5.39 7.78
C PHE A 110 -9.91 6.53 8.34
N GLU A 111 -9.78 6.77 9.64
CA GLU A 111 -10.41 7.89 10.33
C GLU A 111 -9.57 9.16 10.11
N ILE A 112 -10.16 10.13 9.39
CA ILE A 112 -9.49 11.39 9.08
C ILE A 112 -9.60 12.31 10.30
N GLN A 113 -8.46 12.85 10.73
CA GLN A 113 -8.41 13.82 11.83
C GLN A 113 -8.86 15.20 11.33
N PRO A 114 -9.92 15.79 11.91
CA PRO A 114 -10.34 17.14 11.56
C PRO A 114 -9.22 18.15 11.84
N ASN A 115 -9.00 19.08 10.91
CA ASN A 115 -8.02 20.18 11.06
C ASN A 115 -6.55 19.75 11.21
N PHE A 116 -6.20 18.50 10.87
CA PHE A 116 -4.81 18.07 10.88
C PHE A 116 -4.03 18.74 9.73
N GLN A 117 -3.04 19.55 10.09
CA GLN A 117 -2.16 20.25 9.15
C GLN A 117 -0.87 19.45 8.97
N TRP A 118 -0.44 19.27 7.73
CA TRP A 118 0.79 18.55 7.41
C TRP A 118 1.46 19.13 6.16
N ASP A 119 2.74 19.47 6.28
CA ASP A 119 3.59 20.02 5.22
C ASP A 119 4.77 19.12 4.82
N GLY A 120 4.91 17.98 5.50
CA GLY A 120 5.97 17.01 5.24
C GLY A 120 5.62 15.99 4.15
N ALA A 121 6.39 14.89 4.15
CA ALA A 121 6.22 13.79 3.21
C ALA A 121 4.84 13.12 3.33
N VAL A 122 4.32 12.69 2.18
CA VAL A 122 2.97 12.12 2.05
C VAL A 122 3.07 10.71 1.46
N VAL A 123 2.31 9.79 2.04
CA VAL A 123 2.11 8.46 1.48
C VAL A 123 0.73 8.39 0.83
N ALA A 124 0.67 7.83 -0.38
CA ALA A 124 -0.59 7.53 -1.04
C ALA A 124 -0.78 6.02 -1.21
N ILE A 125 -1.98 5.56 -0.94
CA ILE A 125 -2.44 4.21 -1.25
C ILE A 125 -3.59 4.35 -2.24
N THR A 126 -3.38 3.82 -3.44
CA THR A 126 -4.40 3.71 -4.47
C THR A 126 -4.67 2.24 -4.69
N ARG A 127 -5.91 1.85 -4.59
CA ARG A 127 -6.32 0.47 -4.76
C ARG A 127 -7.64 0.40 -5.51
N ALA A 128 -7.75 -0.57 -6.42
CA ALA A 128 -9.00 -0.86 -7.10
C ALA A 128 -9.15 -2.36 -7.36
N THR A 129 -10.30 -2.91 -7.07
CA THR A 129 -10.65 -4.28 -7.49
C THR A 129 -11.27 -4.21 -8.88
N ILE A 130 -10.58 -4.75 -9.86
CA ILE A 130 -11.00 -4.74 -11.25
C ILE A 130 -11.91 -5.94 -11.50
N THR A 131 -13.01 -5.71 -12.21
CA THR A 131 -13.86 -6.81 -12.69
C THR A 131 -13.05 -7.68 -13.64
N TRP A 132 -12.91 -8.99 -13.38
CA TRP A 132 -11.99 -9.90 -14.06
C TRP A 132 -12.08 -9.86 -15.61
N ARG A 133 -13.26 -9.62 -16.16
CA ARG A 133 -13.50 -9.48 -17.61
C ARG A 133 -12.87 -8.21 -18.22
N LYS A 134 -12.54 -7.22 -17.39
CA LYS A 134 -11.99 -5.93 -17.81
C LYS A 134 -10.49 -5.80 -17.54
N ASN A 135 -9.86 -6.84 -16.94
CA ASN A 135 -8.43 -6.85 -16.62
C ASN A 135 -7.54 -6.56 -17.83
N PHE A 136 -7.87 -7.12 -19.00
CA PHE A 136 -7.07 -6.93 -20.20
C PHE A 136 -7.02 -5.46 -20.67
N MET A 137 -8.15 -4.76 -20.60
CA MET A 137 -8.22 -3.33 -20.95
C MET A 137 -7.43 -2.48 -19.95
N PHE A 138 -7.55 -2.80 -18.67
CA PHE A 138 -6.80 -2.15 -17.61
C PHE A 138 -5.29 -2.33 -17.79
N TRP A 139 -4.80 -3.54 -17.99
CA TRP A 139 -3.38 -3.83 -18.20
C TRP A 139 -2.77 -3.07 -19.40
N ARG A 140 -3.56 -2.77 -20.41
CA ARG A 140 -3.10 -1.93 -21.54
C ARG A 140 -3.03 -0.45 -21.21
N ALA A 141 -3.87 0.03 -20.32
CA ALA A 141 -3.96 1.45 -19.94
C ALA A 141 -2.95 1.86 -18.85
N VAL A 142 -2.47 0.91 -18.05
CA VAL A 142 -1.61 1.14 -16.89
C VAL A 142 -0.17 1.58 -17.23
N PRO A 143 0.57 0.96 -18.18
CA PRO A 143 1.98 1.26 -18.37
C PRO A 143 2.34 2.74 -18.60
N PRO A 144 1.59 3.53 -19.38
CA PRO A 144 1.85 4.95 -19.53
C PRO A 144 1.75 5.74 -18.22
N VAL A 145 0.78 5.39 -17.37
CA VAL A 145 0.56 6.03 -16.06
C VAL A 145 1.69 5.70 -15.10
N ILE A 146 2.16 4.46 -15.09
CA ILE A 146 3.28 4.05 -14.23
C ILE A 146 4.58 4.70 -14.67
N SER A 147 4.83 4.79 -15.98
CA SER A 147 5.99 5.53 -16.50
C SER A 147 5.95 7.00 -16.08
N SER A 148 4.80 7.64 -16.19
CA SER A 148 4.60 9.01 -15.73
C SER A 148 4.77 9.14 -14.21
N LEU A 149 4.20 8.21 -13.44
CA LEU A 149 4.37 8.16 -11.99
C LEU A 149 5.85 8.12 -11.60
N ARG A 150 6.62 7.19 -12.18
CA ARG A 150 8.06 7.02 -11.86
C ARG A 150 8.91 8.22 -12.19
N ASN A 151 8.53 8.97 -13.22
CA ASN A 151 9.22 10.20 -13.65
C ASN A 151 8.69 11.47 -12.96
N SER A 152 7.73 11.32 -12.05
CA SER A 152 7.12 12.50 -11.41
C SER A 152 8.04 13.14 -10.38
N PRO A 153 8.26 14.47 -10.46
CA PRO A 153 9.05 15.18 -9.48
C PRO A 153 8.50 15.02 -8.06
N GLY A 154 9.38 14.68 -7.13
CA GLY A 154 9.02 14.49 -5.71
C GLY A 154 8.48 13.12 -5.36
N LEU A 155 8.39 12.17 -6.30
CA LEU A 155 8.21 10.76 -5.97
C LEU A 155 9.51 10.21 -5.37
N GLU A 156 9.43 9.60 -4.18
CA GLU A 156 10.56 8.98 -3.51
C GLU A 156 10.54 7.45 -3.65
N MET A 157 9.34 6.86 -3.66
CA MET A 157 9.17 5.41 -3.79
C MET A 157 7.78 5.11 -4.36
N ALA A 158 7.67 4.08 -5.18
CA ALA A 158 6.39 3.48 -5.56
C ALA A 158 6.54 1.97 -5.70
N ILE A 159 5.61 1.23 -5.12
CA ILE A 159 5.52 -0.23 -5.24
C ILE A 159 4.09 -0.65 -5.55
N GLY A 160 3.95 -1.74 -6.29
CA GLY A 160 2.66 -2.42 -6.44
C GLY A 160 2.31 -3.19 -5.17
N ILE A 161 1.04 -3.20 -4.80
CA ILE A 161 0.51 -3.96 -3.66
C ILE A 161 -0.73 -4.76 -4.06
N GLY A 162 -0.96 -5.89 -3.39
CA GLY A 162 -2.14 -6.73 -3.60
C GLY A 162 -2.42 -7.64 -2.41
N GLU A 163 -3.68 -8.06 -2.23
CA GLU A 163 -4.10 -8.93 -1.11
C GLU A 163 -3.78 -10.42 -1.35
N ALA A 164 -3.26 -10.76 -2.51
CA ALA A 164 -2.78 -12.10 -2.84
C ALA A 164 -1.29 -12.04 -3.17
N PRO A 165 -0.54 -13.13 -3.00
CA PRO A 165 0.87 -13.18 -3.37
C PRO A 165 1.09 -12.91 -4.88
N ILE A 166 0.08 -13.14 -5.70
CA ILE A 166 0.08 -12.91 -7.15
C ILE A 166 -1.19 -12.13 -7.50
N GLY A 167 -1.04 -10.99 -8.17
CA GLY A 167 -2.16 -10.13 -8.56
C GLY A 167 -2.16 -8.83 -7.76
N LEU A 168 -1.43 -7.84 -8.26
CA LEU A 168 -1.40 -6.50 -7.70
C LEU A 168 -2.72 -5.81 -8.01
N GLN A 169 -3.24 -5.07 -7.04
CA GLN A 169 -4.51 -4.36 -7.14
C GLN A 169 -4.39 -2.88 -6.81
N GLY A 170 -3.20 -2.41 -6.51
CA GLY A 170 -2.97 -1.04 -6.12
C GLY A 170 -1.49 -0.68 -6.04
N THR A 171 -1.25 0.57 -5.65
CA THR A 171 0.08 1.12 -5.42
C THR A 171 0.17 1.72 -4.02
N LEU A 172 1.35 1.62 -3.44
CA LEU A 172 1.79 2.42 -2.31
C LEU A 172 2.92 3.31 -2.81
N SER A 173 2.79 4.63 -2.64
CA SER A 173 3.79 5.60 -3.06
C SER A 173 4.12 6.59 -1.97
N ILE A 174 5.40 6.96 -1.86
CA ILE A 174 5.91 7.98 -0.94
C ILE A 174 6.31 9.20 -1.77
N TRP A 175 5.88 10.37 -1.33
CA TRP A 175 6.09 11.64 -1.98
C TRP A 175 6.71 12.63 -1.00
N ARG A 176 7.62 13.45 -1.49
CA ARG A 176 8.27 14.51 -0.70
C ARG A 176 7.27 15.44 -0.01
N ASP A 177 6.16 15.75 -0.68
CA ASP A 177 5.13 16.66 -0.19
C ASP A 177 3.77 16.48 -0.89
N ALA A 178 2.75 17.12 -0.34
CA ALA A 178 1.39 17.08 -0.89
C ALA A 178 1.25 17.84 -2.23
N GLN A 179 2.16 18.76 -2.56
CA GLN A 179 2.13 19.47 -3.84
C GLN A 179 2.57 18.57 -4.97
N SER A 180 3.61 17.77 -4.77
CA SER A 180 4.14 16.81 -5.74
C SER A 180 3.09 15.79 -6.15
N ILE A 181 2.42 15.16 -5.20
CA ILE A 181 1.35 14.20 -5.51
C ILE A 181 0.15 14.87 -6.18
N ARG A 182 -0.22 16.12 -5.80
CA ARG A 182 -1.29 16.84 -6.48
C ARG A 182 -0.91 17.20 -7.91
N ALA A 183 0.34 17.58 -8.16
CA ALA A 183 0.83 17.87 -9.50
C ALA A 183 0.71 16.64 -10.41
N PHE A 184 1.11 15.46 -9.93
CA PHE A 184 0.91 14.21 -10.64
C PHE A 184 -0.58 13.91 -10.88
N ALA A 185 -1.41 13.98 -9.84
CA ALA A 185 -2.82 13.58 -9.92
C ALA A 185 -3.66 14.44 -10.89
N TYR A 186 -3.39 15.75 -10.99
CA TYR A 186 -4.23 16.70 -11.74
C TYR A 186 -3.59 17.27 -12.99
N LYS A 187 -2.27 17.29 -13.11
CA LYS A 187 -1.57 17.89 -14.26
C LYS A 187 -1.03 16.86 -15.24
N ASP A 188 -0.97 15.60 -14.89
CA ASP A 188 -0.49 14.55 -15.76
C ASP A 188 -1.59 14.08 -16.74
N PRO A 189 -1.39 14.27 -18.07
CA PRO A 189 -2.40 13.92 -19.07
C PRO A 189 -2.71 12.42 -19.12
N ALA A 190 -1.71 11.55 -18.90
CA ALA A 190 -1.88 10.10 -18.92
C ALA A 190 -2.73 9.63 -17.74
N HIS A 191 -2.48 10.18 -16.55
CA HIS A 191 -3.27 9.89 -15.36
C HIS A 191 -4.71 10.40 -15.49
N ALA A 192 -4.92 11.63 -15.98
CA ALA A 192 -6.24 12.21 -16.20
C ALA A 192 -7.06 11.42 -17.23
N ALA A 193 -6.43 10.94 -18.30
CA ALA A 193 -7.08 10.10 -19.31
C ALA A 193 -7.59 8.77 -18.72
N VAL A 194 -6.78 8.12 -17.89
CA VAL A 194 -7.18 6.84 -17.25
C VAL A 194 -8.28 7.05 -16.22
N ILE A 195 -8.27 8.11 -15.43
CA ILE A 195 -9.36 8.46 -14.50
C ILE A 195 -10.67 8.63 -15.29
N THR A 196 -10.63 9.40 -16.39
CA THR A 196 -11.81 9.66 -17.23
C THR A 196 -12.36 8.36 -17.86
N GLU A 197 -11.48 7.53 -18.39
CA GLU A 197 -11.85 6.26 -19.00
C GLU A 197 -12.42 5.27 -17.96
N THR A 198 -11.81 5.21 -16.79
CA THR A 198 -12.26 4.39 -15.67
C THR A 198 -13.68 4.75 -15.22
N ALA A 199 -13.95 6.05 -15.09
CA ALA A 199 -15.28 6.55 -14.70
C ALA A 199 -16.35 6.20 -15.73
N LYS A 200 -16.03 6.29 -17.04
CA LYS A 200 -16.94 5.93 -18.14
C LYS A 200 -17.24 4.43 -18.22
N GLN A 201 -16.23 3.60 -17.97
CA GLN A 201 -16.30 2.16 -18.20
C GLN A 201 -16.76 1.35 -16.97
N GLY A 202 -16.81 1.96 -15.78
CA GLY A 202 -17.15 1.28 -14.53
C GLY A 202 -16.25 0.07 -14.28
N TRP A 203 -14.94 0.25 -14.37
CA TRP A 203 -13.97 -0.86 -14.22
C TRP A 203 -13.89 -1.39 -12.80
N TYR A 204 -14.16 -0.54 -11.81
CA TYR A 204 -13.93 -0.85 -10.40
C TYR A 204 -15.20 -1.38 -9.73
N ARG A 205 -15.03 -2.44 -8.97
CA ARG A 205 -16.05 -2.97 -8.06
C ARG A 205 -15.91 -2.38 -6.66
N ASP A 206 -14.69 -2.09 -6.25
CA ASP A 206 -14.32 -1.53 -4.95
C ASP A 206 -13.01 -0.75 -5.14
N GLU A 207 -13.00 0.52 -4.81
CA GLU A 207 -11.85 1.40 -4.97
C GLU A 207 -11.56 2.16 -3.68
N LEU A 208 -10.30 2.46 -3.46
CA LEU A 208 -9.83 3.28 -2.36
C LEU A 208 -8.69 4.19 -2.83
N PHE A 209 -8.83 5.46 -2.54
CA PHE A 209 -7.78 6.47 -2.66
C PHE A 209 -7.56 7.06 -1.29
N ALA A 210 -6.41 6.81 -0.68
CA ALA A 210 -6.09 7.34 0.64
C ALA A 210 -4.73 8.04 0.62
N ARG A 211 -4.66 9.17 1.31
CA ARG A 211 -3.42 9.92 1.54
C ARG A 211 -3.17 10.04 3.03
N PHE A 212 -1.90 9.97 3.38
CA PHE A 212 -1.44 9.96 4.76
C PHE A 212 -0.29 10.93 4.93
N ALA A 213 -0.23 11.59 6.07
CA ALA A 213 0.99 12.19 6.58
C ALA A 213 1.99 11.10 6.97
N LEU A 214 3.21 11.15 6.50
CA LEU A 214 4.29 10.25 6.91
C LEU A 214 4.92 10.77 8.21
N ILE A 215 4.42 10.28 9.35
CA ILE A 215 4.89 10.72 10.67
C ILE A 215 6.29 10.17 10.95
N GLN A 216 6.52 8.91 10.59
CA GLN A 216 7.81 8.27 10.81
C GLN A 216 8.07 7.20 9.73
N LYS A 217 9.31 7.15 9.25
CA LYS A 217 9.86 6.05 8.46
C LYS A 217 11.02 5.44 9.23
N ARG A 218 10.99 4.14 9.49
CA ARG A 218 12.07 3.39 10.15
C ARG A 218 12.54 2.27 9.25
N GLY A 219 13.86 2.13 9.13
CA GLY A 219 14.47 1.14 8.27
C GLY A 219 14.29 1.42 6.77
N ASN A 220 14.71 0.49 5.96
CA ASN A 220 14.64 0.56 4.50
C ASN A 220 14.36 -0.83 3.92
N ILE A 221 13.89 -0.86 2.69
CA ILE A 221 13.80 -2.05 1.84
C ILE A 221 14.80 -1.91 0.69
N SER A 222 15.17 -3.03 0.08
CA SER A 222 16.04 -3.02 -1.10
C SER A 222 15.42 -2.16 -2.20
N THR A 223 16.23 -1.33 -2.83
CA THR A 223 15.86 -0.68 -4.10
C THR A 223 16.11 -1.70 -5.20
N ASP A 224 15.04 -2.11 -5.87
CA ASP A 224 15.11 -2.98 -7.06
C ASP A 224 15.72 -2.21 -8.24
#